data_bb0c1ddebaec849416fe4ec67cf6dc93
#
_entry.id   bb0c1ddebaec849416fe4ec67cf6dc93
#
_cell.length_a   1.000
_cell.length_b   1.000
_cell.length_c   1.000
_cell.angle_alpha   90.00
_cell.angle_beta   90.00
_cell.angle_gamma   90.00
#
_symmetry.space_group_name_H-M   'P 1'
#
loop_
_entity.id
_entity.type
_entity.pdbx_description
1 polymer ?
#
loop_
_entity_poly.entity_id
_entity_poly.type
_entity_poly.pdbx_seq_one_letter_code
_entity_poly.pdbx_strand_id
1 'polypeptide(L)'
;MISKLPNGPKFLTNAIHDPGATCSLMSDTLAKKMNLTGIIAPIDIQTLGSTNTIKTATKVLVNIFDHQGYAKGQLEAVVIPNFVSFFATDWNQYKAEHEHLKNIAIPKPFGDGKCEILIGNNCARLSITIDTSCIDENNKPVAAKSTLGWSIGGPTQATPKLKTE
;
A
#
# COMPACT_ATOMS: atom_id res chain seq x y z
N MET A 1 -5.68 -8.09 -2.94
CA MET A 1 -6.48 -8.14 -4.20
C MET A 1 -7.64 -7.16 -4.11
N ILE A 2 -8.13 -6.70 -5.24
CA ILE A 2 -9.28 -5.78 -5.36
C ILE A 2 -10.29 -6.27 -6.39
N SER A 3 -11.55 -5.85 -6.26
CA SER A 3 -12.60 -6.15 -7.22
C SER A 3 -13.60 -4.99 -7.30
N LYS A 4 -14.20 -4.76 -8.48
CA LYS A 4 -15.29 -3.80 -8.68
C LYS A 4 -16.56 -4.22 -7.93
N LEU A 5 -16.88 -5.50 -7.95
CA LEU A 5 -18.06 -6.09 -7.31
C LEU A 5 -17.63 -7.08 -6.22
N PRO A 6 -18.41 -7.29 -5.15
CA PRO A 6 -18.06 -8.21 -4.08
C PRO A 6 -17.72 -9.63 -4.57
N ASN A 7 -18.46 -10.11 -5.56
CA ASN A 7 -18.29 -11.45 -6.16
C ASN A 7 -17.72 -11.39 -7.57
N GLY A 8 -17.18 -10.24 -8.00
CA GLY A 8 -16.61 -10.04 -9.32
C GLY A 8 -15.19 -10.57 -9.46
N PRO A 9 -14.61 -10.45 -10.65
CA PRO A 9 -13.24 -10.83 -10.89
C PRO A 9 -12.29 -10.04 -9.98
N LYS A 10 -11.32 -10.74 -9.39
CA LYS A 10 -10.32 -10.15 -8.49
C LYS A 10 -9.07 -9.81 -9.27
N PHE A 11 -8.56 -8.61 -9.06
CA PHE A 11 -7.32 -8.11 -9.62
C PHE A 11 -6.24 -8.11 -8.54
N LEU A 12 -5.11 -8.71 -8.87
CA LEU A 12 -3.91 -8.61 -8.04
C LEU A 12 -3.25 -7.25 -8.27
N THR A 13 -2.83 -6.61 -7.20
CA THR A 13 -2.08 -5.36 -7.25
C THR A 13 -1.28 -5.20 -5.97
N ASN A 14 -0.22 -4.41 -6.01
CA ASN A 14 0.51 -3.99 -4.83
C ASN A 14 -0.07 -2.67 -4.33
N ALA A 15 -0.04 -2.48 -3.03
CA ALA A 15 -0.49 -1.27 -2.37
C ALA A 15 0.56 -0.79 -1.39
N ILE A 16 0.66 0.52 -1.24
CA ILE A 16 1.42 1.17 -0.17
C ILE A 16 0.43 1.72 0.87
N HIS A 17 0.77 1.62 2.14
CA HIS A 17 0.07 2.29 3.21
C HIS A 17 0.79 3.59 3.56
N ASP A 18 0.05 4.69 3.54
CA ASP A 18 0.56 6.02 3.88
C ASP A 18 -0.35 6.66 4.95
N PRO A 19 0.06 6.62 6.23
CA PRO A 19 -0.71 7.24 7.31
C PRO A 19 -0.70 8.78 7.25
N GLY A 20 0.18 9.39 6.46
CA GLY A 20 0.21 10.83 6.21
C GLY A 20 -0.79 11.29 5.15
N ALA A 21 -1.29 10.38 4.32
CA ALA A 21 -2.28 10.70 3.31
C ALA A 21 -3.70 10.73 3.90
N THR A 22 -4.45 11.80 3.64
CA THR A 22 -5.85 11.93 4.12
C THR A 22 -6.84 11.12 3.29
N CYS A 23 -6.52 10.81 2.04
CA CYS A 23 -7.34 10.02 1.14
C CYS A 23 -6.54 8.91 0.47
N SER A 24 -7.23 7.85 0.07
CA SER A 24 -6.62 6.80 -0.74
C SER A 24 -6.61 7.19 -2.20
N LEU A 25 -5.56 6.74 -2.90
CA LEU A 25 -5.33 7.04 -4.31
C LEU A 25 -5.25 5.75 -5.12
N MET A 26 -5.62 5.82 -6.39
CA MET A 26 -5.52 4.72 -7.34
C MET A 26 -4.96 5.23 -8.67
N SER A 27 -4.12 4.44 -9.33
CA SER A 27 -3.65 4.75 -10.66
C SER A 27 -4.79 4.72 -11.67
N ASP A 28 -4.77 5.63 -12.63
CA ASP A 28 -5.74 5.64 -13.74
C ASP A 28 -5.60 4.38 -14.62
N THR A 29 -4.39 3.84 -14.72
CA THR A 29 -4.11 2.59 -15.42
C THR A 29 -4.88 1.41 -14.82
N LEU A 30 -4.84 1.25 -13.49
CA LEU A 30 -5.57 0.20 -12.79
C LEU A 30 -7.09 0.43 -12.88
N ALA A 31 -7.55 1.67 -12.70
CA ALA A 31 -8.96 2.01 -12.82
C ALA A 31 -9.52 1.67 -14.21
N LYS A 32 -8.78 1.99 -15.28
CA LYS A 32 -9.12 1.63 -16.68
C LYS A 32 -9.14 0.12 -16.88
N LYS A 33 -8.10 -0.60 -16.41
CA LYS A 33 -8.01 -2.06 -16.49
C LYS A 33 -9.21 -2.77 -15.83
N MET A 34 -9.70 -2.21 -14.73
CA MET A 34 -10.86 -2.73 -14.01
C MET A 34 -12.21 -2.21 -14.58
N ASN A 35 -12.17 -1.36 -15.58
CA ASN A 35 -13.35 -0.67 -16.12
C ASN A 35 -14.20 -0.02 -14.99
N LEU A 36 -13.53 0.72 -14.11
CA LEU A 36 -14.20 1.41 -13.02
C LEU A 36 -14.89 2.67 -13.52
N THR A 37 -16.08 2.87 -13.01
CA THR A 37 -16.83 4.12 -13.14
C THR A 37 -16.99 4.73 -11.75
N GLY A 38 -16.96 6.04 -11.65
CA GLY A 38 -17.04 6.71 -10.37
C GLY A 38 -17.72 8.06 -10.47
N ILE A 39 -17.71 8.79 -9.39
CA ILE A 39 -18.29 10.12 -9.28
C ILE A 39 -17.18 11.14 -9.47
N ILE A 40 -17.41 12.12 -10.37
CA ILE A 40 -16.52 13.26 -10.51
C ILE A 40 -16.79 14.20 -9.32
N ALA A 41 -15.77 14.47 -8.53
CA ALA A 41 -15.87 15.33 -7.36
C ALA A 41 -14.74 16.37 -7.35
N PRO A 42 -14.99 17.56 -6.78
CA PRO A 42 -13.92 18.50 -6.50
C PRO A 42 -12.99 17.88 -5.44
N ILE A 43 -11.71 17.95 -5.70
CA ILE A 43 -10.67 17.40 -4.82
C ILE A 43 -9.51 18.36 -4.82
N ASP A 44 -9.00 18.65 -3.63
CA ASP A 44 -7.75 19.34 -3.43
C ASP A 44 -6.71 18.33 -2.94
N ILE A 45 -5.75 18.00 -3.80
CA ILE A 45 -4.62 17.13 -3.43
C ILE A 45 -3.38 17.99 -3.36
N GLN A 46 -2.88 18.16 -2.16
CA GLN A 46 -1.60 18.81 -1.89
C GLN A 46 -0.55 17.75 -1.59
N THR A 47 0.58 17.82 -2.25
CA THR A 47 1.74 16.97 -1.99
C THR A 47 2.91 17.81 -1.52
N LEU A 48 3.80 17.23 -0.72
CA LEU A 48 5.00 17.92 -0.27
C LEU A 48 5.82 18.42 -1.47
N GLY A 49 6.07 19.73 -1.51
CA GLY A 49 6.87 20.35 -2.57
C GLY A 49 6.13 20.61 -3.89
N SER A 50 4.82 20.38 -3.95
CA SER A 50 4.01 20.67 -5.14
C SER A 50 2.95 21.71 -4.84
N THR A 51 2.82 22.68 -5.77
CA THR A 51 1.73 23.66 -5.81
C THR A 51 0.57 23.19 -6.70
N ASN A 52 0.68 22.00 -7.28
CA ASN A 52 -0.32 21.49 -8.20
C ASN A 52 -1.53 20.96 -7.43
N THR A 53 -2.64 21.68 -7.54
CA THR A 53 -3.93 21.27 -7.01
C THR A 53 -4.72 20.55 -8.10
N ILE A 54 -5.12 19.31 -7.83
CA ILE A 54 -6.08 18.62 -8.68
C ILE A 54 -7.46 19.15 -8.31
N LYS A 55 -8.10 19.92 -9.21
CA LYS A 55 -9.39 20.56 -8.91
C LYS A 55 -10.57 19.60 -8.99
N THR A 56 -10.49 18.57 -9.83
CA THR A 56 -11.54 17.55 -10.00
C THR A 56 -10.91 16.20 -10.28
N ALA A 57 -11.42 15.15 -9.68
CA ALA A 57 -11.00 13.79 -9.96
C ALA A 57 -12.15 12.80 -9.82
N THR A 58 -12.00 11.61 -10.37
CA THR A 58 -12.98 10.54 -10.23
C THR A 58 -12.75 9.79 -8.93
N LYS A 59 -13.77 9.72 -8.08
CA LYS A 59 -13.78 8.83 -6.91
C LYS A 59 -14.40 7.51 -7.28
N VAL A 60 -13.75 6.43 -6.92
CA VAL A 60 -14.20 5.06 -7.16
C VAL A 60 -14.30 4.30 -5.85
N LEU A 61 -15.19 3.31 -5.81
CA LEU A 61 -15.33 2.39 -4.69
C LEU A 61 -14.97 0.99 -5.16
N VAL A 62 -14.04 0.33 -4.46
CA VAL A 62 -13.62 -1.04 -4.76
C VAL A 62 -13.65 -1.91 -3.52
N ASN A 63 -13.90 -3.20 -3.72
CA ASN A 63 -13.84 -4.19 -2.64
C ASN A 63 -12.39 -4.67 -2.48
N ILE A 64 -11.94 -4.74 -1.24
CA ILE A 64 -10.59 -5.15 -0.86
C ILE A 64 -10.62 -6.56 -0.28
N PHE A 65 -9.65 -7.35 -0.69
CA PHE A 65 -9.44 -8.72 -0.21
C PHE A 65 -7.97 -8.87 0.20
N ASP A 66 -7.72 -9.73 1.19
CA ASP A 66 -6.34 -10.13 1.51
C ASP A 66 -5.74 -11.01 0.40
N HIS A 67 -4.51 -11.46 0.60
CA HIS A 67 -3.81 -12.32 -0.37
C HIS A 67 -4.43 -13.73 -0.49
N GLN A 68 -5.22 -14.16 0.48
CA GLN A 68 -5.95 -15.43 0.48
C GLN A 68 -7.34 -15.30 -0.18
N GLY A 69 -7.78 -14.08 -0.48
CA GLY A 69 -9.07 -13.82 -1.12
C GLY A 69 -10.22 -13.58 -0.19
N TYR A 70 -9.99 -13.44 1.11
CA TYR A 70 -11.02 -13.07 2.08
C TYR A 70 -11.32 -11.57 2.02
N ALA A 71 -12.60 -11.23 1.98
CA ALA A 71 -13.05 -9.85 1.96
C ALA A 71 -12.64 -9.10 3.24
N LYS A 72 -12.07 -7.91 3.08
CA LYS A 72 -11.64 -7.03 4.19
C LYS A 72 -12.43 -5.74 4.26
N GLY A 73 -13.19 -5.42 3.23
CA GLY A 73 -14.06 -4.26 3.17
C GLY A 73 -13.98 -3.51 1.85
N GLN A 74 -14.28 -2.23 1.90
CA GLN A 74 -14.28 -1.35 0.74
C GLN A 74 -13.27 -0.23 0.92
N LEU A 75 -12.72 0.22 -0.19
CA LEU A 75 -11.81 1.35 -0.32
C LEU A 75 -12.44 2.37 -1.26
N GLU A 76 -12.69 3.57 -0.76
CA GLU A 76 -12.93 4.73 -1.61
C GLU A 76 -11.57 5.32 -1.99
N ALA A 77 -11.30 5.40 -3.28
CA ALA A 77 -10.05 5.94 -3.79
C ALA A 77 -10.28 7.00 -4.86
N VAL A 78 -9.39 7.97 -4.90
CA VAL A 78 -9.32 8.99 -5.94
C VAL A 78 -8.45 8.48 -7.06
N VAL A 79 -8.98 8.46 -8.27
CA VAL A 79 -8.22 8.09 -9.47
C VAL A 79 -7.39 9.28 -9.91
N ILE A 80 -6.07 9.09 -9.96
CA ILE A 80 -5.15 10.14 -10.40
C ILE A 80 -4.34 9.71 -11.61
N PRO A 81 -4.20 10.58 -12.62
CA PRO A 81 -3.24 10.38 -13.68
C PRO A 81 -1.82 10.49 -13.11
N ASN A 82 -0.87 9.84 -13.74
CA ASN A 82 0.55 9.90 -13.33
C ASN A 82 0.78 9.56 -11.86
N PHE A 83 0.14 8.48 -11.40
CA PHE A 83 0.39 7.93 -10.07
C PHE A 83 1.89 7.70 -9.87
N VAL A 84 2.44 8.25 -8.80
CA VAL A 84 3.87 8.13 -8.49
C VAL A 84 4.23 6.65 -8.40
N SER A 85 5.28 6.25 -9.13
CA SER A 85 5.70 4.86 -9.15
C SER A 85 6.46 4.51 -7.88
N PHE A 86 5.75 3.88 -6.94
CA PHE A 86 6.36 3.16 -5.84
C PHE A 86 6.48 1.69 -6.21
N PHE A 87 7.54 1.05 -5.75
CA PHE A 87 7.73 -0.39 -5.95
C PHE A 87 7.78 -1.10 -4.60
N ALA A 88 7.00 -2.16 -4.48
CA ALA A 88 7.03 -3.01 -3.31
C ALA A 88 8.34 -3.79 -3.27
N THR A 89 9.00 -3.78 -2.12
CA THR A 89 10.23 -4.54 -1.89
C THR A 89 9.92 -6.03 -1.73
N ASP A 90 10.61 -6.90 -2.45
CA ASP A 90 10.56 -8.34 -2.17
C ASP A 90 11.42 -8.67 -0.93
N TRP A 91 10.81 -8.56 0.22
CA TRP A 91 11.47 -8.83 1.50
C TRP A 91 11.95 -10.27 1.66
N ASN A 92 11.47 -11.21 0.83
CA ASN A 92 11.97 -12.58 0.88
C ASN A 92 13.46 -12.69 0.50
N GLN A 93 13.97 -11.70 -0.25
CA GLN A 93 15.41 -11.62 -0.59
C GLN A 93 16.27 -11.21 0.60
N TYR A 94 15.70 -10.50 1.58
CA TYR A 94 16.42 -9.94 2.72
C TYR A 94 16.18 -10.69 4.03
N LYS A 95 15.28 -11.66 4.06
CA LYS A 95 14.92 -12.41 5.28
C LYS A 95 16.11 -13.08 5.96
N ALA A 96 17.09 -13.55 5.18
CA ALA A 96 18.26 -14.23 5.72
C ALA A 96 19.12 -13.30 6.60
N GLU A 97 19.09 -11.99 6.34
CA GLU A 97 19.86 -10.97 7.05
C GLU A 97 19.14 -10.49 8.32
N HIS A 98 17.85 -10.80 8.47
CA HIS A 98 17.02 -10.34 9.56
C HIS A 98 16.32 -11.49 10.27
N GLU A 99 16.91 -11.96 11.39
CA GLU A 99 16.43 -13.14 12.14
C GLU A 99 14.94 -13.05 12.49
N HIS A 100 14.49 -11.86 12.94
CA HIS A 100 13.11 -11.61 13.35
C HIS A 100 12.09 -11.67 12.20
N LEU A 101 12.53 -11.61 10.94
CA LEU A 101 11.67 -11.72 9.77
C LEU A 101 11.56 -13.14 9.23
N LYS A 102 12.43 -14.07 9.64
CA LYS A 102 12.52 -15.41 9.05
C LYS A 102 11.21 -16.18 9.04
N ASN A 103 10.44 -16.09 10.11
CA ASN A 103 9.19 -16.82 10.29
C ASN A 103 7.94 -16.06 9.81
N ILE A 104 8.10 -14.87 9.26
CA ILE A 104 6.97 -14.08 8.78
C ILE A 104 6.62 -14.49 7.35
N ALA A 105 5.38 -14.89 7.14
CA ALA A 105 4.85 -15.20 5.81
C ALA A 105 4.55 -13.90 5.05
N ILE A 106 5.53 -13.42 4.27
CA ILE A 106 5.40 -12.21 3.47
C ILE A 106 5.08 -12.61 2.03
N PRO A 107 3.97 -12.15 1.46
CA PRO A 107 3.69 -12.38 0.06
C PRO A 107 4.73 -11.69 -0.82
N LYS A 108 5.10 -12.34 -1.93
CA LYS A 108 5.93 -11.69 -2.96
C LYS A 108 5.15 -10.55 -3.60
N PRO A 109 5.82 -9.46 -4.00
CA PRO A 109 5.20 -8.44 -4.83
C PRO A 109 4.62 -9.05 -6.12
N PHE A 110 3.46 -8.54 -6.53
CA PHE A 110 2.82 -8.94 -7.77
C PHE A 110 3.49 -8.24 -8.97
N GLY A 111 3.71 -8.99 -10.05
CA GLY A 111 4.29 -8.47 -11.28
C GLY A 111 5.69 -7.90 -11.08
N ASP A 112 5.92 -6.70 -11.56
CA ASP A 112 7.16 -5.94 -11.42
C ASP A 112 7.31 -5.25 -10.04
N GLY A 113 6.35 -5.44 -9.16
CA GLY A 113 6.32 -4.80 -7.85
C GLY A 113 5.67 -3.42 -7.82
N LYS A 114 5.27 -2.86 -8.95
CA LYS A 114 4.66 -1.53 -9.01
C LYS A 114 3.42 -1.45 -8.13
N CYS A 115 3.39 -0.45 -7.25
CA CYS A 115 2.21 -0.14 -6.45
C CYS A 115 1.27 0.75 -7.26
N GLU A 116 0.00 0.36 -7.33
CA GLU A 116 -1.02 1.09 -8.07
C GLU A 116 -2.12 1.65 -7.15
N ILE A 117 -1.99 1.40 -5.85
CA ILE A 117 -2.89 1.89 -4.81
C ILE A 117 -2.06 2.47 -3.65
N LEU A 118 -2.49 3.63 -3.17
CA LEU A 118 -2.07 4.18 -1.89
C LEU A 118 -3.29 4.14 -0.95
N ILE A 119 -3.14 3.50 0.19
CA ILE A 119 -4.19 3.41 1.22
C ILE A 119 -3.92 4.51 2.24
N GLY A 120 -4.79 5.51 2.28
CA GLY A 120 -4.73 6.63 3.20
C GLY A 120 -5.62 6.45 4.43
N ASN A 121 -5.66 7.50 5.26
CA ASN A 121 -6.39 7.49 6.53
C ASN A 121 -7.92 7.41 6.39
N ASN A 122 -8.49 7.72 5.22
CA ASN A 122 -9.92 7.49 4.97
C ASN A 122 -10.31 6.01 5.09
N CYS A 123 -9.33 5.10 5.03
CA CYS A 123 -9.51 3.66 5.21
C CYS A 123 -8.56 3.07 6.25
N ALA A 124 -8.28 3.82 7.33
CA ALA A 124 -7.35 3.45 8.39
C ALA A 124 -7.53 2.02 8.92
N ARG A 125 -8.76 1.52 9.00
CA ARG A 125 -9.05 0.15 9.45
C ARG A 125 -8.36 -0.95 8.63
N LEU A 126 -8.00 -0.67 7.37
CA LEU A 126 -7.30 -1.63 6.52
C LEU A 126 -5.81 -1.72 6.84
N SER A 127 -5.27 -0.68 7.45
CA SER A 127 -3.84 -0.47 7.67
C SER A 127 -3.45 -0.37 9.14
N ILE A 128 -4.44 -0.21 10.05
CA ILE A 128 -4.16 -0.24 11.49
C ILE A 128 -3.43 -1.54 11.84
N THR A 129 -2.29 -1.38 12.48
CA THR A 129 -1.49 -2.49 12.98
C THR A 129 -2.23 -3.19 14.11
N ILE A 130 -2.48 -4.48 13.94
CA ILE A 130 -3.12 -5.36 14.93
C ILE A 130 -2.12 -6.25 15.65
N ASP A 131 -0.89 -6.36 15.13
CA ASP A 131 0.20 -7.11 15.72
C ASP A 131 1.53 -6.51 15.27
N THR A 132 2.46 -6.34 16.20
CA THR A 132 3.80 -5.78 15.99
C THR A 132 4.87 -6.74 16.48
N SER A 133 4.72 -8.02 16.22
CA SER A 133 5.54 -9.07 16.82
C SER A 133 7.04 -9.03 16.43
N CYS A 134 7.48 -8.04 15.65
CA CYS A 134 8.87 -7.92 15.23
C CYS A 134 9.37 -6.48 15.29
N ILE A 135 9.38 -5.92 16.47
CA ILE A 135 10.07 -4.64 16.73
C ILE A 135 11.45 -5.01 17.25
N ASP A 136 12.48 -4.72 16.47
CA ASP A 136 13.85 -4.76 16.93
C ASP A 136 14.37 -3.31 17.06
N GLU A 137 15.10 -3.06 18.10
CA GLU A 137 15.77 -1.78 18.31
C GLU A 137 16.91 -1.65 17.29
N ASN A 138 17.30 -0.48 16.88
CA ASN A 138 18.47 -0.21 16.04
C ASN A 138 18.31 -0.23 14.51
N ASN A 139 17.44 0.61 13.96
CA ASN A 139 17.39 0.84 12.50
C ASN A 139 17.22 -0.43 11.63
N LYS A 140 16.59 -1.45 12.17
CA LYS A 140 16.23 -2.65 11.43
C LYS A 140 14.82 -2.52 10.83
N PRO A 141 14.50 -3.29 9.79
CA PRO A 141 13.15 -3.31 9.26
C PRO A 141 12.15 -3.81 10.30
N VAL A 142 10.97 -3.22 10.29
CA VAL A 142 9.87 -3.56 11.20
C VAL A 142 8.76 -4.25 10.43
N ALA A 143 8.31 -5.40 10.92
CA ALA A 143 7.14 -6.06 10.40
C ALA A 143 5.90 -5.67 11.22
N ALA A 144 4.85 -5.26 10.54
CA ALA A 144 3.56 -4.93 11.11
C ALA A 144 2.46 -5.73 10.42
N LYS A 145 1.55 -6.28 11.20
CA LYS A 145 0.40 -7.02 10.69
C LYS A 145 -0.85 -6.16 10.75
N SER A 146 -1.53 -6.05 9.65
CA SER A 146 -2.83 -5.40 9.54
C SER A 146 -3.91 -6.41 9.15
N THR A 147 -5.13 -5.94 8.93
CA THR A 147 -6.21 -6.77 8.38
C THR A 147 -5.89 -7.29 6.96
N LEU A 148 -4.98 -6.65 6.24
CA LEU A 148 -4.55 -7.06 4.89
C LEU A 148 -3.40 -8.09 4.91
N GLY A 149 -2.80 -8.32 6.07
CA GLY A 149 -1.65 -9.20 6.25
C GLY A 149 -0.42 -8.45 6.73
N TRP A 150 0.75 -9.08 6.57
CA TRP A 150 2.03 -8.52 6.97
C TRP A 150 2.52 -7.49 5.96
N SER A 151 3.02 -6.38 6.47
CA SER A 151 3.79 -5.38 5.76
C SER A 151 5.13 -5.18 6.46
N ILE A 152 6.16 -4.79 5.72
CA ILE A 152 7.47 -4.51 6.28
C ILE A 152 7.90 -3.13 5.80
N GLY A 153 8.36 -2.32 6.74
CA GLY A 153 8.97 -1.03 6.49
C GLY A 153 10.36 -0.96 7.10
N GLY A 154 11.21 -0.11 6.55
CA GLY A 154 12.56 0.10 7.03
C GLY A 154 13.66 -0.16 6.00
N PRO A 155 14.91 -0.04 6.41
CA PRO A 155 16.05 -0.25 5.51
C PRO A 155 16.20 -1.73 5.15
N THR A 156 16.52 -1.99 3.88
CA THR A 156 16.80 -3.36 3.39
C THR A 156 18.19 -3.87 3.80
N GLN A 157 19.11 -2.94 4.07
CA GLN A 157 20.47 -3.25 4.53
C GLN A 157 20.69 -2.64 5.91
N ALA A 158 21.46 -3.29 6.73
CA ALA A 158 21.91 -2.72 7.99
C ALA A 158 22.66 -1.41 7.69
N THR A 159 22.17 -0.30 8.20
CA THR A 159 22.84 0.99 8.04
C THR A 159 24.24 0.88 8.63
N PRO A 160 25.31 1.27 7.89
CA PRO A 160 26.64 1.28 8.46
C PRO A 160 26.62 2.14 9.73
N LYS A 161 27.13 1.58 10.84
CA LYS A 161 27.29 2.39 12.06
C LYS A 161 28.16 3.57 11.71
N LEU A 162 27.61 4.78 11.83
CA LEU A 162 28.42 5.99 11.81
C LEU A 162 29.49 5.80 12.87
N LYS A 163 30.76 5.71 12.46
CA LYS A 163 31.87 5.78 13.40
C LYS A 163 31.84 7.17 13.98
N THR A 164 31.41 7.29 15.23
CA THR A 164 31.67 8.48 16.06
C THR A 164 33.14 8.45 16.38
N GLU A 165 33.91 9.31 15.73
CA GLU A 165 35.26 9.67 16.15
C GLU A 165 35.20 10.54 17.41
#